data_d887c2479dbc228ccfd7f5cd9d4802a6
#
_entry.id   d887c2479dbc228ccfd7f5cd9d4802a6
#
_cell.length_a   1.000
_cell.length_b   1.000
_cell.length_c   1.000
_cell.angle_alpha   90.00
_cell.angle_beta   90.00
_cell.angle_gamma   90.00
#
_symmetry.space_group_name_H-M   'P 1'
#
loop_
_entity.id
_entity.type
_entity.pdbx_description
1 polymer ?
#
loop_
_entity_poly.entity_id
_entity_poly.type
_entity_poly.pdbx_seq_one_letter_code
_entity_poly.pdbx_strand_id
1 'polypeptide(L)'
;MASPPEHKKRRTAETTETTEPPFLRRRSLLLGTAVLGATGAIGTAGCSRIPSGDTLARLKSQRTVRLGIAGEAPYGFIDEEGDFTGEAVELAKVIFKRLGVAGVQPVATDFSSLIPGLNSQQFDVVSAGMYINKERCAQVIFADPEYQMLDAFIVPKGNPKGLRSYQDVVRTGAAFATGTGYAEIDYAISAGVPEKEIVILQDPVAGLNAVESGRVDVFAGTALTGRSVVKKSRKAEATEPFAPVVDGKKKIDGGGFAFRPTDTDLRDAVNTEIHRMKKSGELFRILRPFGFTETEMTTLTAEELCA
;
A
#
# COMPACT_ATOMS: atom_id res chain seq x y z
N MET A 1 -21.47 -43.29 51.07
CA MET A 1 -21.50 -44.54 50.31
C MET A 1 -20.74 -44.31 49.01
N ALA A 2 -19.55 -44.76 49.03
CA ALA A 2 -18.81 -45.57 48.08
C ALA A 2 -18.42 -44.86 46.75
N SER A 3 -17.18 -44.37 46.68
CA SER A 3 -16.31 -44.49 45.49
C SER A 3 -15.87 -45.98 45.39
N PRO A 4 -15.36 -46.52 44.26
CA PRO A 4 -14.17 -46.24 43.48
C PRO A 4 -14.23 -46.82 42.04
N PRO A 5 -13.14 -47.21 41.33
CA PRO A 5 -11.71 -46.87 41.41
C PRO A 5 -11.04 -46.47 40.06
N GLU A 6 -9.79 -46.03 40.18
CA GLU A 6 -8.76 -45.86 39.16
C GLU A 6 -8.54 -47.03 38.21
N HIS A 7 -8.22 -46.75 36.95
CA HIS A 7 -7.43 -47.64 36.09
C HIS A 7 -6.26 -46.89 35.41
N LYS A 8 -5.11 -47.12 35.97
CA LYS A 8 -3.77 -46.85 35.46
C LYS A 8 -3.46 -47.78 34.29
N LYS A 9 -3.18 -47.26 33.10
CA LYS A 9 -2.50 -48.01 32.05
C LYS A 9 -1.27 -47.25 31.60
N ARG A 10 -0.11 -47.76 32.00
CA ARG A 10 1.19 -47.55 31.41
C ARG A 10 1.17 -48.08 29.98
N ARG A 11 1.72 -47.32 29.03
CA ARG A 11 2.32 -47.86 27.81
C ARG A 11 3.62 -47.12 27.51
N THR A 12 4.63 -47.86 27.62
CA THR A 12 5.96 -47.97 27.05
C THR A 12 6.30 -47.07 25.87
N ALA A 13 7.44 -46.42 25.99
CA ALA A 13 8.18 -45.74 24.96
C ALA A 13 8.65 -46.73 23.88
N GLU A 14 8.41 -46.41 22.64
CA GLU A 14 8.99 -47.11 21.50
C GLU A 14 9.90 -46.08 20.75
N THR A 15 11.19 -46.36 20.87
CA THR A 15 12.27 -45.64 20.21
C THR A 15 12.35 -46.08 18.76
N THR A 16 12.06 -45.22 17.82
CA THR A 16 12.29 -45.50 16.40
C THR A 16 13.61 -44.85 15.97
N GLU A 17 14.56 -45.68 15.76
CA GLU A 17 15.87 -45.45 15.22
C GLU A 17 15.76 -45.02 13.74
N THR A 18 16.24 -43.80 13.41
CA THR A 18 16.29 -43.32 12.04
C THR A 18 17.64 -43.72 11.43
N THR A 19 17.60 -44.64 10.51
CA THR A 19 18.75 -45.11 9.72
C THR A 19 19.05 -44.15 8.57
N GLU A 20 20.17 -43.49 8.58
CA GLU A 20 20.73 -42.77 7.44
C GLU A 20 21.31 -43.75 6.39
N PRO A 21 21.17 -43.50 5.09
CA PRO A 21 21.87 -44.30 4.06
C PRO A 21 23.28 -43.74 3.78
N PRO A 22 24.24 -44.63 3.40
CA PRO A 22 25.65 -44.32 3.35
C PRO A 22 26.07 -43.59 2.06
N PHE A 23 27.02 -42.68 2.23
CA PHE A 23 27.76 -41.99 1.17
C PHE A 23 28.51 -42.98 0.27
N LEU A 24 28.19 -43.03 -1.02
CA LEU A 24 28.96 -43.69 -2.05
C LEU A 24 29.98 -42.71 -2.65
N ARG A 25 31.24 -42.84 -2.19
CA ARG A 25 32.44 -42.37 -2.89
C ARG A 25 32.63 -43.20 -4.15
N ARG A 26 32.61 -42.58 -5.32
CA ARG A 26 33.22 -43.15 -6.53
C ARG A 26 34.37 -42.27 -6.99
N ARG A 27 35.56 -42.81 -6.78
CA ARG A 27 36.78 -42.50 -7.55
C ARG A 27 36.75 -43.35 -8.82
N SER A 28 37.07 -42.76 -9.97
CA SER A 28 37.71 -43.40 -11.14
C SER A 28 37.96 -42.31 -12.17
N LEU A 29 39.13 -42.01 -12.39
CA LEU A 29 40.10 -42.47 -13.41
C LEU A 29 40.00 -41.69 -14.71
N LEU A 30 41.10 -40.95 -14.92
CA LEU A 30 41.53 -40.29 -16.15
C LEU A 30 41.74 -41.30 -17.28
N LEU A 31 41.24 -41.01 -18.46
CA LEU A 31 41.88 -41.35 -19.73
C LEU A 31 41.48 -40.32 -20.79
N GLY A 32 42.49 -39.71 -21.36
CA GLY A 32 42.35 -38.70 -22.36
C GLY A 32 42.05 -39.26 -23.75
N THR A 33 41.38 -38.47 -24.55
CA THR A 33 41.50 -38.51 -26.00
C THR A 33 41.23 -37.10 -26.55
N ALA A 34 42.22 -36.54 -27.18
CA ALA A 34 42.12 -35.31 -27.97
C ALA A 34 41.40 -35.60 -29.26
N VAL A 35 40.37 -34.80 -29.60
CA VAL A 35 39.88 -34.65 -30.95
C VAL A 35 39.66 -33.14 -31.21
N LEU A 36 40.33 -32.69 -32.27
CA LEU A 36 40.21 -31.34 -32.84
C LEU A 36 38.84 -31.07 -33.43
N GLY A 37 38.42 -29.82 -33.26
CA GLY A 37 37.76 -29.09 -34.34
C GLY A 37 36.24 -29.11 -34.39
N ALA A 38 35.60 -28.07 -33.79
CA ALA A 38 34.46 -27.36 -34.38
C ALA A 38 34.27 -26.06 -33.64
N THR A 39 34.53 -24.92 -34.29
CA THR A 39 34.18 -23.59 -33.83
C THR A 39 32.64 -23.44 -33.86
N GLY A 40 32.01 -23.84 -32.75
CA GLY A 40 30.64 -23.51 -32.46
C GLY A 40 30.59 -22.18 -31.78
N ALA A 41 30.07 -21.14 -32.46
CA ALA A 41 29.73 -19.86 -31.85
C ALA A 41 28.70 -20.15 -30.76
N ILE A 42 29.10 -20.20 -29.50
CA ILE A 42 28.23 -20.15 -28.35
C ILE A 42 27.66 -18.72 -28.35
N GLY A 43 26.45 -18.58 -28.93
CA GLY A 43 25.66 -17.38 -28.76
C GLY A 43 25.46 -17.17 -27.28
N THR A 44 26.20 -16.23 -26.70
CA THR A 44 25.87 -15.67 -25.39
C THR A 44 24.45 -15.14 -25.50
N ALA A 45 23.49 -15.88 -24.95
CA ALA A 45 22.19 -15.34 -24.65
C ALA A 45 22.45 -14.16 -23.70
N GLY A 46 22.66 -12.99 -24.29
CA GLY A 46 22.77 -11.75 -23.55
C GLY A 46 21.44 -11.59 -22.83
N CYS A 47 21.47 -11.67 -21.51
CA CYS A 47 20.42 -11.04 -20.71
C CYS A 47 20.41 -9.59 -21.15
N SER A 48 19.54 -9.26 -22.10
CA SER A 48 19.27 -7.88 -22.47
C SER A 48 18.75 -7.19 -21.22
N ARG A 49 19.62 -6.49 -20.53
CA ARG A 49 19.19 -5.48 -19.58
C ARG A 49 18.26 -4.57 -20.35
N ILE A 50 16.97 -4.60 -20.02
CA ILE A 50 16.02 -3.63 -20.53
C ILE A 50 16.58 -2.26 -20.13
N PRO A 51 16.86 -1.36 -21.09
CA PRO A 51 17.34 -0.05 -20.77
C PRO A 51 16.38 0.63 -19.81
N SER A 52 16.90 1.30 -18.79
CA SER A 52 16.13 2.23 -17.96
C SER A 52 15.47 3.25 -18.90
N GLY A 53 14.14 3.31 -18.94
CA GLY A 53 13.39 4.18 -19.84
C GLY A 53 12.42 3.45 -20.78
N ASP A 54 12.32 2.11 -20.76
CA ASP A 54 11.50 1.34 -21.71
C ASP A 54 10.32 0.60 -21.04
N THR A 55 9.96 1.00 -19.79
CA THR A 55 8.87 0.34 -19.06
C THR A 55 7.53 0.51 -19.78
N LEU A 56 7.23 1.68 -20.33
CA LEU A 56 5.99 1.90 -21.07
C LEU A 56 5.91 1.04 -22.33
N ALA A 57 7.01 0.90 -23.11
CA ALA A 57 7.04 0.04 -24.28
C ALA A 57 6.85 -1.44 -23.92
N ARG A 58 7.47 -1.89 -22.82
CA ARG A 58 7.27 -3.23 -22.28
C ARG A 58 5.81 -3.47 -21.91
N LEU A 59 5.17 -2.54 -21.19
CA LEU A 59 3.77 -2.64 -20.78
C LEU A 59 2.82 -2.68 -21.99
N LYS A 60 3.09 -1.87 -23.03
CA LYS A 60 2.36 -1.93 -24.32
C LYS A 60 2.48 -3.30 -24.99
N SER A 61 3.68 -3.87 -25.02
CA SER A 61 3.93 -5.20 -25.57
C SER A 61 3.22 -6.30 -24.78
N GLN A 62 3.26 -6.23 -23.45
CA GLN A 62 2.59 -7.16 -22.55
C GLN A 62 1.08 -6.95 -22.49
N ARG A 63 0.60 -5.78 -22.93
CA ARG A 63 -0.80 -5.35 -22.90
C ARG A 63 -1.42 -5.29 -21.50
N THR A 64 -0.62 -5.32 -20.46
CA THR A 64 -1.07 -5.34 -19.06
C THR A 64 -0.09 -4.58 -18.17
N VAL A 65 -0.62 -3.81 -17.21
CA VAL A 65 0.11 -3.17 -16.11
C VAL A 65 -0.33 -3.80 -14.80
N ARG A 66 0.63 -4.14 -13.95
CA ARG A 66 0.37 -4.58 -12.57
C ARG A 66 0.31 -3.34 -11.67
N LEU A 67 -0.82 -3.15 -11.00
CA LEU A 67 -1.09 -2.01 -10.13
C LEU A 67 -1.07 -2.44 -8.67
N GLY A 68 -0.09 -1.97 -7.89
CA GLY A 68 -0.05 -2.17 -6.44
C GLY A 68 -1.13 -1.36 -5.74
N ILE A 69 -1.96 -2.01 -4.95
CA ILE A 69 -3.04 -1.41 -4.15
C ILE A 69 -3.01 -1.97 -2.72
N ALA A 70 -3.56 -1.22 -1.76
CA ALA A 70 -3.56 -1.61 -0.34
C ALA A 70 -4.81 -2.37 0.12
N GLY A 71 -5.78 -2.61 -0.76
CA GLY A 71 -7.06 -3.19 -0.35
C GLY A 71 -7.94 -2.22 0.46
N GLU A 72 -7.69 -0.92 0.38
CA GLU A 72 -8.32 0.12 1.19
C GLU A 72 -9.36 0.90 0.39
N ALA A 73 -10.61 0.85 0.84
CA ALA A 73 -11.68 1.67 0.28
C ALA A 73 -11.55 3.14 0.78
N PRO A 74 -11.75 4.12 -0.11
CA PRO A 74 -12.29 4.01 -1.46
C PRO A 74 -11.23 3.96 -2.58
N TYR A 75 -9.95 3.81 -2.27
CA TYR A 75 -8.83 3.96 -3.22
C TYR A 75 -8.64 2.74 -4.12
N GLY A 76 -8.42 1.56 -3.55
CA GLY A 76 -8.28 0.32 -4.31
C GLY A 76 -8.65 -0.87 -3.44
N PHE A 77 -9.75 -1.52 -3.72
CA PHE A 77 -10.33 -2.57 -2.88
C PHE A 77 -11.10 -3.60 -3.73
N ILE A 78 -11.57 -4.66 -3.07
CA ILE A 78 -12.47 -5.65 -3.67
C ILE A 78 -13.89 -5.30 -3.21
N ASP A 79 -14.83 -5.14 -4.16
CA ASP A 79 -16.23 -4.85 -3.86
C ASP A 79 -17.03 -6.09 -3.41
N GLU A 80 -18.34 -5.91 -3.20
CA GLU A 80 -19.23 -6.99 -2.74
C GLU A 80 -19.44 -8.08 -3.81
N GLU A 81 -19.21 -7.75 -5.08
CA GLU A 81 -19.26 -8.66 -6.23
C GLU A 81 -17.96 -9.46 -6.41
N GLY A 82 -16.90 -9.08 -5.72
CA GLY A 82 -15.58 -9.71 -5.78
C GLY A 82 -14.64 -9.11 -6.83
N ASP A 83 -15.02 -7.97 -7.40
CA ASP A 83 -14.24 -7.27 -8.42
C ASP A 83 -13.31 -6.22 -7.81
N PHE A 84 -12.12 -6.07 -8.39
CA PHE A 84 -11.22 -4.98 -8.03
C PHE A 84 -11.75 -3.65 -8.57
N THR A 85 -11.99 -2.72 -7.66
CA THR A 85 -12.48 -1.38 -7.94
C THR A 85 -11.86 -0.34 -7.01
N GLY A 86 -12.30 0.90 -7.11
CA GLY A 86 -11.81 2.02 -6.33
C GLY A 86 -11.24 3.11 -7.23
N GLU A 87 -11.04 4.26 -6.65
CA GLU A 87 -10.56 5.46 -7.35
C GLU A 87 -9.30 5.16 -8.18
N ALA A 88 -8.26 4.59 -7.55
CA ALA A 88 -6.99 4.28 -8.18
C ALA A 88 -7.12 3.27 -9.33
N VAL A 89 -7.94 2.24 -9.12
CA VAL A 89 -8.14 1.17 -10.12
C VAL A 89 -8.87 1.70 -11.34
N GLU A 90 -9.97 2.45 -11.15
CA GLU A 90 -10.76 2.99 -12.26
C GLU A 90 -9.99 4.07 -13.03
N LEU A 91 -9.24 4.92 -12.32
CA LEU A 91 -8.39 5.91 -12.95
C LEU A 91 -7.27 5.25 -13.77
N ALA A 92 -6.61 4.23 -13.20
CA ALA A 92 -5.58 3.47 -13.91
C ALA A 92 -6.13 2.80 -15.18
N LYS A 93 -7.33 2.19 -15.14
CA LYS A 93 -7.97 1.60 -16.33
C LYS A 93 -8.10 2.61 -17.47
N VAL A 94 -8.51 3.84 -17.16
CA VAL A 94 -8.67 4.89 -18.19
C VAL A 94 -7.32 5.37 -18.71
N ILE A 95 -6.38 5.68 -17.82
CA ILE A 95 -5.04 6.19 -18.19
C ILE A 95 -4.30 5.16 -19.04
N PHE A 96 -4.14 3.94 -18.54
CA PHE A 96 -3.35 2.91 -19.23
C PHE A 96 -3.95 2.48 -20.56
N LYS A 97 -5.28 2.41 -20.68
CA LYS A 97 -5.95 2.19 -21.97
C LYS A 97 -5.56 3.25 -23.01
N ARG A 98 -5.46 4.53 -22.61
CA ARG A 98 -5.04 5.62 -23.50
C ARG A 98 -3.56 5.55 -23.86
N LEU A 99 -2.74 5.09 -22.95
CA LEU A 99 -1.34 4.83 -23.21
C LEU A 99 -1.08 3.57 -24.06
N GLY A 100 -2.13 2.86 -24.48
CA GLY A 100 -2.03 1.66 -25.33
C GLY A 100 -1.79 0.36 -24.53
N VAL A 101 -2.01 0.37 -23.23
CA VAL A 101 -1.97 -0.81 -22.35
C VAL A 101 -3.42 -1.23 -22.05
N ALA A 102 -3.84 -2.40 -22.53
CA ALA A 102 -5.25 -2.79 -22.56
C ALA A 102 -5.79 -3.24 -21.19
N GLY A 103 -4.94 -3.84 -20.35
CA GLY A 103 -5.33 -4.44 -19.06
C GLY A 103 -4.66 -3.78 -17.88
N VAL A 104 -5.41 -3.65 -16.77
CA VAL A 104 -4.89 -3.32 -15.45
C VAL A 104 -5.13 -4.53 -14.57
N GLN A 105 -4.06 -5.02 -13.93
CA GLN A 105 -4.10 -6.13 -12.99
C GLN A 105 -3.76 -5.61 -11.60
N PRO A 106 -4.75 -5.38 -10.73
CA PRO A 106 -4.48 -5.02 -9.35
C PRO A 106 -3.76 -6.12 -8.58
N VAL A 107 -2.80 -5.73 -7.76
CA VAL A 107 -2.03 -6.61 -6.86
C VAL A 107 -2.18 -6.03 -5.47
N ALA A 108 -2.99 -6.68 -4.63
CA ALA A 108 -3.22 -6.26 -3.26
C ALA A 108 -2.05 -6.69 -2.35
N THR A 109 -1.62 -5.77 -1.49
CA THR A 109 -0.59 -6.02 -0.48
C THR A 109 -0.83 -5.08 0.72
N ASP A 110 -0.08 -5.24 1.81
CA ASP A 110 -0.10 -4.28 2.91
C ASP A 110 0.43 -2.91 2.45
N PHE A 111 -0.12 -1.82 2.98
CA PHE A 111 0.25 -0.46 2.58
C PHE A 111 1.77 -0.21 2.70
N SER A 112 2.39 -0.63 3.80
CA SER A 112 3.84 -0.51 4.02
C SER A 112 4.69 -1.30 3.04
N SER A 113 4.12 -2.29 2.36
CA SER A 113 4.80 -3.12 1.36
C SER A 113 4.74 -2.56 -0.06
N LEU A 114 3.97 -1.48 -0.29
CA LEU A 114 3.79 -0.91 -1.63
C LEU A 114 5.10 -0.39 -2.24
N ILE A 115 5.87 0.46 -1.54
CA ILE A 115 7.14 0.99 -2.06
C ILE A 115 8.20 -0.12 -2.20
N PRO A 116 8.44 -0.98 -1.19
CA PRO A 116 9.33 -2.14 -1.36
C PRO A 116 8.93 -3.07 -2.52
N GLY A 117 7.64 -3.37 -2.67
CA GLY A 117 7.11 -4.19 -3.75
C GLY A 117 7.30 -3.57 -5.13
N LEU A 118 7.11 -2.26 -5.26
CA LEU A 118 7.38 -1.51 -6.49
C LEU A 118 8.86 -1.61 -6.88
N ASN A 119 9.75 -1.33 -5.94
CA ASN A 119 11.19 -1.36 -6.16
C ASN A 119 11.72 -2.78 -6.45
N SER A 120 11.10 -3.82 -5.89
CA SER A 120 11.39 -5.23 -6.19
C SER A 120 10.62 -5.78 -7.40
N GLN A 121 9.93 -4.93 -8.17
CA GLN A 121 9.22 -5.27 -9.40
C GLN A 121 8.05 -6.27 -9.21
N GLN A 122 7.45 -6.34 -8.04
CA GLN A 122 6.23 -7.15 -7.83
C GLN A 122 5.06 -6.57 -8.63
N PHE A 123 5.03 -5.25 -8.79
CA PHE A 123 4.11 -4.52 -9.65
C PHE A 123 4.85 -3.40 -10.40
N ASP A 124 4.16 -2.78 -11.33
CA ASP A 124 4.76 -1.81 -12.24
C ASP A 124 4.51 -0.37 -11.81
N VAL A 125 3.40 -0.13 -11.11
CA VAL A 125 2.92 1.18 -10.63
C VAL A 125 2.21 0.96 -9.31
N VAL A 126 2.22 1.95 -8.44
CA VAL A 126 1.39 2.00 -7.23
C VAL A 126 0.39 3.14 -7.35
N SER A 127 -0.87 2.88 -7.02
CA SER A 127 -1.87 3.89 -6.67
C SER A 127 -2.81 3.31 -5.62
N ALA A 128 -2.79 3.89 -4.42
CA ALA A 128 -3.41 3.30 -3.25
C ALA A 128 -3.77 4.37 -2.19
N GLY A 129 -4.12 5.57 -2.61
CA GLY A 129 -4.29 6.67 -1.67
C GLY A 129 -2.99 7.15 -1.04
N MET A 130 -1.86 6.84 -1.66
CA MET A 130 -0.54 7.12 -1.09
C MET A 130 -0.21 8.60 -1.15
N TYR A 131 -0.09 9.25 0.01
CA TYR A 131 0.34 10.63 0.11
C TYR A 131 1.77 10.81 -0.40
N ILE A 132 1.97 11.86 -1.20
CA ILE A 132 3.28 12.32 -1.67
C ILE A 132 3.94 13.09 -0.53
N ASN A 133 5.09 12.63 -0.08
CA ASN A 133 5.90 13.32 0.94
C ASN A 133 7.39 13.09 0.70
N LYS A 134 8.21 13.89 1.35
CA LYS A 134 9.66 13.89 1.20
C LYS A 134 10.31 12.51 1.37
N GLU A 135 9.87 11.77 2.37
CA GLU A 135 10.46 10.45 2.71
C GLU A 135 10.18 9.41 1.61
N ARG A 136 8.96 9.42 1.07
CA ARG A 136 8.57 8.55 -0.04
C ARG A 136 9.24 8.98 -1.34
N CYS A 137 9.37 10.29 -1.58
CA CYS A 137 10.07 10.84 -2.75
C CYS A 137 11.56 10.49 -2.79
N ALA A 138 12.18 10.20 -1.65
CA ALA A 138 13.55 9.69 -1.60
C ALA A 138 13.67 8.23 -2.14
N GLN A 139 12.58 7.50 -2.26
CA GLN A 139 12.55 6.08 -2.62
C GLN A 139 11.89 5.80 -3.97
N VAL A 140 10.96 6.67 -4.39
CA VAL A 140 10.16 6.55 -5.61
C VAL A 140 9.93 7.92 -6.22
N ILE A 141 9.48 7.97 -7.48
CA ILE A 141 9.03 9.20 -8.13
C ILE A 141 7.51 9.17 -8.28
N PHE A 142 6.88 10.34 -8.17
CA PHE A 142 5.42 10.47 -8.28
C PHE A 142 5.02 11.22 -9.55
N ALA A 143 3.82 10.91 -10.07
CA ALA A 143 3.07 11.85 -10.89
C ALA A 143 2.48 12.94 -9.99
N ASP A 144 1.99 14.03 -10.56
CA ASP A 144 1.28 15.05 -9.80
C ASP A 144 0.03 14.47 -9.15
N PRO A 145 -0.32 14.90 -7.93
CA PRO A 145 -1.40 14.27 -7.18
C PRO A 145 -2.72 14.34 -7.94
N GLU A 146 -3.48 13.26 -7.89
CA GLU A 146 -4.84 13.21 -8.45
C GLU A 146 -5.79 14.11 -7.67
N TYR A 147 -5.58 14.17 -6.36
CA TYR A 147 -6.40 14.91 -5.41
C TYR A 147 -5.55 15.41 -4.24
N GLN A 148 -6.12 16.34 -3.49
CA GLN A 148 -5.67 16.68 -2.13
C GLN A 148 -6.58 16.03 -1.10
N MET A 149 -6.06 15.80 0.12
CA MET A 149 -6.81 15.15 1.16
C MET A 149 -6.48 15.71 2.53
N LEU A 150 -7.48 15.74 3.39
CA LEU A 150 -7.35 16.04 4.82
C LEU A 150 -7.46 14.75 5.62
N ASP A 151 -6.96 14.78 6.84
CA ASP A 151 -7.13 13.68 7.79
C ASP A 151 -8.49 13.71 8.45
N ALA A 152 -8.92 12.55 8.92
CA ALA A 152 -10.02 12.43 9.89
C ALA A 152 -9.70 11.33 10.89
N PHE A 153 -10.36 11.40 12.01
CA PHE A 153 -10.31 10.37 13.03
C PHE A 153 -11.54 9.47 12.99
N ILE A 154 -11.34 8.19 13.18
CA ILE A 154 -12.40 7.26 13.57
C ILE A 154 -12.43 7.28 15.10
N VAL A 155 -13.58 7.64 15.66
CA VAL A 155 -13.79 7.79 17.12
C VAL A 155 -15.06 7.06 17.55
N PRO A 156 -15.24 6.74 18.85
CA PRO A 156 -16.52 6.24 19.34
C PRO A 156 -17.64 7.23 19.04
N LYS A 157 -18.85 6.71 18.84
CA LYS A 157 -20.04 7.50 18.49
C LYS A 157 -20.25 8.66 19.46
N GLY A 158 -20.45 9.85 18.92
CA GLY A 158 -20.59 11.09 19.70
C GLY A 158 -19.28 11.72 20.13
N ASN A 159 -18.14 11.18 19.71
CA ASN A 159 -16.79 11.71 19.98
C ASN A 159 -16.59 12.16 21.44
N PRO A 160 -16.68 11.26 22.44
CA PRO A 160 -16.78 11.62 23.85
C PRO A 160 -15.56 12.39 24.39
N LYS A 161 -14.41 12.28 23.73
CA LYS A 161 -13.19 13.04 24.08
C LYS A 161 -13.05 14.35 23.30
N GLY A 162 -13.94 14.65 22.37
CA GLY A 162 -13.94 15.88 21.56
C GLY A 162 -12.71 16.04 20.68
N LEU A 163 -12.19 14.93 20.11
CA LEU A 163 -10.98 14.88 19.31
C LEU A 163 -11.24 15.47 17.91
N ARG A 164 -10.47 16.48 17.50
CA ARG A 164 -10.58 17.19 16.21
C ARG A 164 -9.21 17.50 15.60
N SER A 165 -8.14 17.16 16.31
CA SER A 165 -6.76 17.40 15.90
C SER A 165 -5.82 16.47 16.66
N TYR A 166 -4.60 16.29 16.17
CA TYR A 166 -3.55 15.57 16.89
C TYR A 166 -3.20 16.24 18.23
N GLN A 167 -3.32 17.57 18.33
CA GLN A 167 -3.12 18.29 19.60
C GLN A 167 -4.19 17.91 20.64
N ASP A 168 -5.41 17.61 20.22
CA ASP A 168 -6.45 17.12 21.13
C ASP A 168 -6.11 15.74 21.68
N VAL A 169 -5.49 14.86 20.87
CA VAL A 169 -5.01 13.54 21.31
C VAL A 169 -4.03 13.71 22.47
N VAL A 170 -3.02 14.59 22.29
CA VAL A 170 -2.05 14.89 23.35
C VAL A 170 -2.72 15.49 24.58
N ARG A 171 -3.55 16.51 24.40
CA ARG A 171 -4.24 17.21 25.50
C ARG A 171 -5.13 16.31 26.33
N THR A 172 -5.79 15.32 25.71
CA THR A 172 -6.73 14.42 26.40
C THR A 172 -6.10 13.12 26.87
N GLY A 173 -4.86 12.83 26.46
CA GLY A 173 -4.22 11.53 26.69
C GLY A 173 -4.99 10.38 26.03
N ALA A 174 -5.58 10.63 24.87
CA ALA A 174 -6.35 9.62 24.15
C ALA A 174 -5.42 8.51 23.62
N ALA A 175 -5.83 7.25 23.77
CA ALA A 175 -5.13 6.11 23.20
C ALA A 175 -5.24 6.17 21.66
N PHE A 176 -4.11 6.45 21.02
CA PHE A 176 -4.01 6.75 19.60
C PHE A 176 -3.57 5.53 18.79
N ALA A 177 -4.20 5.32 17.64
CA ALA A 177 -3.82 4.32 16.68
C ALA A 177 -3.81 4.87 15.25
N THR A 178 -3.00 4.25 14.38
CA THR A 178 -2.99 4.50 12.93
C THR A 178 -2.46 3.27 12.18
N GLY A 179 -2.42 3.33 10.84
CA GLY A 179 -1.98 2.23 10.00
C GLY A 179 -0.45 2.11 9.90
N THR A 180 0.02 0.90 9.61
CA THR A 180 1.45 0.64 9.36
C THR A 180 1.94 1.42 8.13
N GLY A 181 2.95 2.29 8.31
CA GLY A 181 3.53 3.10 7.24
C GLY A 181 2.68 4.29 6.80
N TYR A 182 1.65 4.65 7.57
CA TYR A 182 0.82 5.82 7.34
C TYR A 182 1.57 7.11 7.72
N ALA A 183 1.29 8.20 7.02
CA ALA A 183 1.85 9.52 7.32
C ALA A 183 1.37 10.09 8.67
N GLU A 184 0.24 9.64 9.14
CA GLU A 184 -0.38 10.00 10.40
C GLU A 184 0.47 9.61 11.63
N ILE A 185 1.45 8.70 11.48
CA ILE A 185 2.47 8.40 12.50
C ILE A 185 3.29 9.67 12.77
N ASP A 186 3.84 10.26 11.71
CA ASP A 186 4.71 11.43 11.82
C ASP A 186 3.94 12.66 12.28
N TYR A 187 2.67 12.78 11.88
CA TYR A 187 1.80 13.87 12.34
C TYR A 187 1.49 13.78 13.83
N ALA A 188 1.24 12.56 14.32
CA ALA A 188 1.03 12.32 15.75
C ALA A 188 2.30 12.62 16.57
N ILE A 189 3.48 12.16 16.09
CA ILE A 189 4.77 12.44 16.73
C ILE A 189 5.05 13.95 16.74
N SER A 190 4.86 14.62 15.60
CA SER A 190 5.04 16.08 15.50
C SER A 190 4.12 16.87 16.42
N ALA A 191 2.92 16.37 16.69
CA ALA A 191 1.99 16.97 17.65
C ALA A 191 2.37 16.72 19.11
N GLY A 192 3.26 15.77 19.38
CA GLY A 192 3.75 15.43 20.73
C GLY A 192 3.20 14.11 21.29
N VAL A 193 2.58 13.25 20.47
CA VAL A 193 2.24 11.89 20.88
C VAL A 193 3.54 11.08 20.98
N PRO A 194 3.86 10.46 22.13
CA PRO A 194 5.06 9.64 22.24
C PRO A 194 4.99 8.43 21.28
N GLU A 195 6.03 8.23 20.49
CA GLU A 195 6.08 7.16 19.47
C GLU A 195 5.72 5.78 20.07
N LYS A 196 6.24 5.46 21.26
CA LYS A 196 5.95 4.20 21.98
C LYS A 196 4.48 4.01 22.39
N GLU A 197 3.68 5.08 22.37
CA GLU A 197 2.25 5.07 22.72
C GLU A 197 1.36 4.98 21.48
N ILE A 198 1.94 5.07 20.28
CA ILE A 198 1.21 4.91 19.02
C ILE A 198 0.94 3.42 18.79
N VAL A 199 -0.33 3.05 18.76
CA VAL A 199 -0.75 1.69 18.41
C VAL A 199 -0.78 1.56 16.88
N ILE A 200 0.08 0.71 16.35
CA ILE A 200 0.14 0.45 14.91
C ILE A 200 -0.79 -0.71 14.60
N LEU A 201 -1.69 -0.52 13.65
CA LEU A 201 -2.66 -1.51 13.18
C LEU A 201 -2.45 -1.78 11.70
N GLN A 202 -2.94 -2.92 11.22
CA GLN A 202 -2.68 -3.37 9.86
C GLN A 202 -3.41 -2.51 8.83
N ASP A 203 -4.68 -2.20 9.10
CA ASP A 203 -5.58 -1.53 8.16
C ASP A 203 -6.69 -0.75 8.90
N PRO A 204 -7.48 0.07 8.20
CA PRO A 204 -8.55 0.86 8.81
C PRO A 204 -9.70 0.03 9.38
N VAL A 205 -9.92 -1.21 8.91
CA VAL A 205 -10.95 -2.10 9.47
C VAL A 205 -10.51 -2.59 10.85
N ALA A 206 -9.23 -2.95 11.00
CA ALA A 206 -8.63 -3.24 12.30
C ALA A 206 -8.70 -1.99 13.23
N GLY A 207 -8.51 -0.78 12.65
CA GLY A 207 -8.69 0.50 13.34
C GLY A 207 -10.10 0.68 13.87
N LEU A 208 -11.11 0.50 13.03
CA LEU A 208 -12.52 0.57 13.43
C LEU A 208 -12.82 -0.42 14.58
N ASN A 209 -12.41 -1.67 14.43
CA ASN A 209 -12.63 -2.69 15.44
C ASN A 209 -11.96 -2.36 16.79
N ALA A 210 -10.77 -1.75 16.76
CA ALA A 210 -10.06 -1.31 17.97
C ALA A 210 -10.79 -0.16 18.67
N VAL A 211 -11.36 0.79 17.92
CA VAL A 211 -12.20 1.88 18.44
C VAL A 211 -13.52 1.33 18.99
N GLU A 212 -14.23 0.48 18.24
CA GLU A 212 -15.52 -0.08 18.68
C GLU A 212 -15.42 -0.97 19.94
N SER A 213 -14.27 -1.62 20.12
CA SER A 213 -13.99 -2.44 21.32
C SER A 213 -13.43 -1.63 22.50
N GLY A 214 -13.15 -0.34 22.33
CA GLY A 214 -12.54 0.50 23.35
C GLY A 214 -11.05 0.19 23.61
N ARG A 215 -10.39 -0.54 22.72
CA ARG A 215 -8.95 -0.80 22.80
C ARG A 215 -8.14 0.48 22.58
N VAL A 216 -8.62 1.36 21.70
CA VAL A 216 -8.10 2.69 21.45
C VAL A 216 -9.25 3.70 21.45
N ASP A 217 -8.93 4.97 21.69
CA ASP A 217 -9.92 6.06 21.64
C ASP A 217 -10.08 6.62 20.23
N VAL A 218 -9.07 6.45 19.41
CA VAL A 218 -9.01 7.06 18.09
C VAL A 218 -8.14 6.25 17.13
N PHE A 219 -8.57 6.16 15.87
CA PHE A 219 -7.75 5.73 14.75
C PHE A 219 -7.66 6.87 13.74
N ALA A 220 -6.45 7.24 13.33
CA ALA A 220 -6.20 8.30 12.35
C ALA A 220 -5.98 7.71 10.95
N GLY A 221 -6.51 8.39 9.94
CA GLY A 221 -6.34 8.10 8.53
C GLY A 221 -6.91 9.22 7.67
N THR A 222 -7.00 9.00 6.36
CA THR A 222 -7.59 9.99 5.46
C THR A 222 -9.08 10.17 5.73
N ALA A 223 -9.62 11.35 5.43
CA ALA A 223 -11.03 11.64 5.66
C ALA A 223 -11.96 10.70 4.87
N LEU A 224 -11.58 10.30 3.65
CA LEU A 224 -12.39 9.37 2.85
C LEU A 224 -12.33 7.93 3.38
N THR A 225 -11.15 7.47 3.83
CA THR A 225 -11.02 6.18 4.52
C THR A 225 -11.90 6.13 5.76
N GLY A 226 -11.80 7.16 6.62
CA GLY A 226 -12.62 7.24 7.82
C GLY A 226 -14.11 7.13 7.51
N ARG A 227 -14.62 7.94 6.57
CA ARG A 227 -16.04 7.90 6.15
C ARG A 227 -16.45 6.55 5.56
N SER A 228 -15.57 5.95 4.75
CA SER A 228 -15.85 4.66 4.11
C SER A 228 -16.00 3.54 5.13
N VAL A 229 -15.05 3.44 6.05
CA VAL A 229 -14.97 2.36 7.02
C VAL A 229 -16.09 2.43 8.06
N VAL A 230 -16.47 3.63 8.51
CA VAL A 230 -17.56 3.76 9.51
C VAL A 230 -18.96 3.68 8.91
N LYS A 231 -19.12 3.62 7.59
CA LYS A 231 -20.42 3.70 6.89
C LYS A 231 -21.48 2.74 7.43
N LYS A 232 -21.07 1.54 7.84
CA LYS A 232 -21.96 0.51 8.40
C LYS A 232 -21.89 0.43 9.93
N SER A 233 -21.04 1.23 10.59
CA SER A 233 -20.89 1.23 12.05
C SER A 233 -22.05 1.96 12.74
N ARG A 234 -22.46 1.43 13.90
CA ARG A 234 -23.37 2.08 14.84
C ARG A 234 -22.68 2.59 16.09
N LYS A 235 -21.42 2.18 16.30
CA LYS A 235 -20.64 2.44 17.52
C LYS A 235 -19.53 3.47 17.32
N ALA A 236 -19.12 3.71 16.07
CA ALA A 236 -18.08 4.66 15.73
C ALA A 236 -18.57 5.65 14.66
N GLU A 237 -17.86 6.75 14.53
CA GLU A 237 -18.05 7.77 13.51
C GLU A 237 -16.71 8.33 13.05
N ALA A 238 -16.67 8.93 11.86
CA ALA A 238 -15.56 9.75 11.42
C ALA A 238 -15.77 11.19 11.89
N THR A 239 -14.69 11.85 12.32
CA THR A 239 -14.73 13.29 12.61
C THR A 239 -14.86 14.11 11.33
N GLU A 240 -15.15 15.42 11.49
CA GLU A 240 -14.95 16.35 10.39
C GLU A 240 -13.47 16.34 9.94
N PRO A 241 -13.21 16.51 8.64
CA PRO A 241 -11.85 16.56 8.13
C PRO A 241 -11.06 17.73 8.69
N PHE A 242 -9.79 17.53 8.95
CA PHE A 242 -8.89 18.58 9.42
C PHE A 242 -7.49 18.43 8.79
N ALA A 243 -6.80 19.58 8.65
CA ALA A 243 -5.40 19.59 8.23
C ALA A 243 -4.49 19.34 9.44
N PRO A 244 -3.58 18.36 9.39
CA PRO A 244 -2.57 18.20 10.41
C PRO A 244 -1.67 19.45 10.47
N VAL A 245 -1.12 19.71 11.67
CA VAL A 245 -0.18 20.80 11.90
C VAL A 245 1.20 20.21 12.16
N VAL A 246 2.13 20.44 11.25
CA VAL A 246 3.53 20.01 11.34
C VAL A 246 4.40 21.25 11.36
N ASP A 247 5.30 21.38 12.31
CA ASP A 247 6.18 22.56 12.49
C ASP A 247 5.41 23.90 12.50
N GLY A 248 4.22 23.90 13.14
CA GLY A 248 3.37 25.06 13.26
C GLY A 248 2.61 25.46 11.98
N LYS A 249 2.71 24.68 10.91
CA LYS A 249 2.02 24.92 9.64
C LYS A 249 0.97 23.85 9.36
N LYS A 250 -0.18 24.26 8.84
CA LYS A 250 -1.18 23.33 8.32
C LYS A 250 -0.65 22.64 7.09
N LYS A 251 -0.76 21.32 7.03
CA LYS A 251 -0.35 20.51 5.91
C LYS A 251 -1.58 20.03 5.13
N ILE A 252 -1.49 20.09 3.81
CA ILE A 252 -2.45 19.50 2.89
C ILE A 252 -1.69 18.45 2.11
N ASP A 253 -2.16 17.22 2.18
CA ASP A 253 -1.54 16.11 1.49
C ASP A 253 -2.20 15.88 0.13
N GLY A 254 -1.47 15.21 -0.77
CA GLY A 254 -1.97 14.81 -2.07
C GLY A 254 -1.63 13.36 -2.35
N GLY A 255 -2.60 12.60 -2.84
CA GLY A 255 -2.41 11.23 -3.28
C GLY A 255 -2.05 11.15 -4.75
N GLY A 256 -1.14 10.26 -5.12
CA GLY A 256 -0.69 10.14 -6.50
C GLY A 256 -0.10 8.77 -6.86
N PHE A 257 0.01 8.53 -8.17
CA PHE A 257 0.71 7.37 -8.71
C PHE A 257 2.20 7.43 -8.40
N ALA A 258 2.76 6.32 -7.87
CA ALA A 258 4.17 6.16 -7.62
C ALA A 258 4.83 5.18 -8.60
N PHE A 259 6.06 5.51 -9.00
CA PHE A 259 6.86 4.77 -9.99
C PHE A 259 8.27 4.56 -9.44
N ARG A 260 8.99 3.57 -9.96
CA ARG A 260 10.41 3.43 -9.67
C ARG A 260 11.19 4.65 -10.16
N PRO A 261 12.29 5.01 -9.52
CA PRO A 261 13.11 6.15 -9.95
C PRO A 261 13.59 6.10 -11.41
N THR A 262 13.67 4.88 -11.98
CA THR A 262 14.09 4.64 -13.36
C THR A 262 12.96 4.75 -14.39
N ASP A 263 11.70 4.81 -13.97
CA ASP A 263 10.52 4.76 -14.83
C ASP A 263 9.99 6.18 -15.16
N THR A 264 10.90 7.13 -15.42
CA THR A 264 10.56 8.53 -15.68
C THR A 264 9.61 8.70 -16.85
N ASP A 265 9.85 7.99 -17.97
CA ASP A 265 9.02 8.08 -19.18
C ASP A 265 7.57 7.60 -18.90
N LEU A 266 7.42 6.55 -18.10
CA LEU A 266 6.11 6.07 -17.70
C LEU A 266 5.41 7.08 -16.79
N ARG A 267 6.12 7.63 -15.79
CA ARG A 267 5.62 8.69 -14.92
C ARG A 267 5.15 9.91 -15.72
N ASP A 268 5.95 10.37 -16.66
CA ASP A 268 5.65 11.56 -17.47
C ASP A 268 4.45 11.33 -18.40
N ALA A 269 4.33 10.11 -18.96
CA ALA A 269 3.17 9.75 -19.76
C ALA A 269 1.88 9.72 -18.92
N VAL A 270 1.91 9.14 -17.72
CA VAL A 270 0.77 9.13 -16.77
C VAL A 270 0.45 10.55 -16.33
N ASN A 271 1.46 11.36 -16.00
CA ASN A 271 1.28 12.74 -15.57
C ASN A 271 0.60 13.60 -16.65
N THR A 272 0.99 13.41 -17.92
CA THR A 272 0.34 14.04 -19.08
C THR A 272 -1.16 13.74 -19.13
N GLU A 273 -1.55 12.48 -18.90
CA GLU A 273 -2.97 12.08 -18.88
C GLU A 273 -3.71 12.68 -17.68
N ILE A 274 -3.10 12.69 -16.49
CA ILE A 274 -3.67 13.33 -15.29
C ILE A 274 -3.95 14.82 -15.56
N HIS A 275 -2.98 15.55 -16.10
CA HIS A 275 -3.18 16.97 -16.43
C HIS A 275 -4.29 17.19 -17.44
N ARG A 276 -4.37 16.35 -18.48
CA ARG A 276 -5.44 16.41 -19.46
C ARG A 276 -6.80 16.17 -18.82
N MET A 277 -6.90 15.19 -17.91
CA MET A 277 -8.13 14.83 -17.22
C MET A 277 -8.54 15.90 -16.19
N LYS A 278 -7.59 16.52 -15.49
CA LYS A 278 -7.84 17.69 -14.64
C LYS A 278 -8.43 18.84 -15.45
N LYS A 279 -7.80 19.19 -16.56
CA LYS A 279 -8.25 20.30 -17.44
C LYS A 279 -9.65 20.08 -18.01
N SER A 280 -10.04 18.86 -18.33
CA SER A 280 -11.35 18.52 -18.91
C SER A 280 -12.43 18.25 -17.85
N GLY A 281 -12.10 18.24 -16.56
CA GLY A 281 -13.00 17.82 -15.48
C GLY A 281 -13.30 16.32 -15.47
N GLU A 282 -12.59 15.53 -16.29
CA GLU A 282 -12.80 14.08 -16.37
C GLU A 282 -12.29 13.38 -15.12
N LEU A 283 -11.18 13.84 -14.56
CA LEU A 283 -10.63 13.31 -13.32
C LEU A 283 -11.72 13.31 -12.23
N PHE A 284 -12.33 14.45 -11.97
CA PHE A 284 -13.40 14.55 -10.97
C PHE A 284 -14.57 13.60 -11.28
N ARG A 285 -14.97 13.44 -12.56
CA ARG A 285 -16.08 12.52 -12.92
C ARG A 285 -15.74 11.06 -12.58
N ILE A 286 -14.46 10.65 -12.66
CA ILE A 286 -14.03 9.30 -12.28
C ILE A 286 -13.97 9.15 -10.77
N LEU A 287 -13.49 10.17 -10.05
CA LEU A 287 -13.29 10.12 -8.61
C LEU A 287 -14.60 10.26 -7.81
N ARG A 288 -15.57 11.02 -8.32
CA ARG A 288 -16.83 11.34 -7.64
C ARG A 288 -17.61 10.10 -7.13
N PRO A 289 -17.74 8.98 -7.85
CA PRO A 289 -18.43 7.79 -7.35
C PRO A 289 -17.81 7.21 -6.08
N PHE A 290 -16.52 7.50 -5.81
CA PHE A 290 -15.76 7.05 -4.66
C PHE A 290 -15.81 8.03 -3.48
N GLY A 291 -16.68 9.04 -3.53
CA GLY A 291 -16.91 9.98 -2.43
C GLY A 291 -16.06 11.24 -2.48
N PHE A 292 -15.26 11.43 -3.54
CA PHE A 292 -14.54 12.68 -3.76
C PHE A 292 -15.52 13.80 -4.17
N THR A 293 -15.23 15.01 -3.72
CA THR A 293 -15.95 16.23 -4.06
C THR A 293 -15.03 17.22 -4.77
N GLU A 294 -15.52 18.38 -5.16
CA GLU A 294 -14.68 19.42 -5.74
C GLU A 294 -13.62 19.95 -4.77
N THR A 295 -13.85 19.78 -3.46
CA THR A 295 -12.88 20.20 -2.41
C THR A 295 -11.58 19.41 -2.47
N GLU A 296 -11.63 18.15 -2.87
CA GLU A 296 -10.46 17.31 -3.01
C GLU A 296 -9.70 17.53 -4.33
N MET A 297 -10.27 18.27 -5.30
CA MET A 297 -9.55 18.59 -6.53
C MET A 297 -8.42 19.58 -6.26
N THR A 298 -7.26 19.35 -6.89
CA THR A 298 -6.03 20.07 -6.54
C THR A 298 -5.22 20.51 -7.75
N THR A 299 -4.46 21.59 -7.57
CA THR A 299 -3.41 22.06 -8.48
C THR A 299 -2.01 21.84 -7.91
N LEU A 300 -1.89 21.22 -6.75
CA LEU A 300 -0.59 20.85 -6.17
C LEU A 300 0.20 19.98 -7.14
N THR A 301 1.52 20.06 -7.04
CA THR A 301 2.45 19.26 -7.83
C THR A 301 3.22 18.27 -6.93
N ALA A 302 3.74 17.21 -7.54
CA ALA A 302 4.61 16.28 -6.82
C ALA A 302 5.89 16.99 -6.32
N GLU A 303 6.42 17.95 -7.08
CA GLU A 303 7.59 18.73 -6.68
C GLU A 303 7.34 19.51 -5.39
N GLU A 304 6.19 20.20 -5.27
CA GLU A 304 5.80 20.93 -4.06
C GLU A 304 5.65 20.02 -2.85
N LEU A 305 5.11 18.82 -3.04
CA LEU A 305 4.86 17.87 -1.95
C LEU A 305 6.12 17.09 -1.53
N CYS A 306 7.11 16.96 -2.43
CA CYS A 306 8.40 16.33 -2.15
C CYS A 306 9.42 17.26 -1.47
N ALA A 307 9.18 18.57 -1.45
CA ALA A 307 10.11 19.58 -0.90
C ALA A 307 10.16 19.60 0.67
#